data_056f81bced0fd6358d406e15ac3a2c10
#
_entry.id   056f81bced0fd6358d406e15ac3a2c10
#
_cell.length_a   1.000
_cell.length_b   1.000
_cell.length_c   1.000
_cell.angle_alpha   90.00
_cell.angle_beta   90.00
_cell.angle_gamma   90.00
#
_symmetry.space_group_name_H-M   'P 1'
#
loop_
_entity.id
_entity.type
_entity.pdbx_description
1 polymer ?
#
loop_
_entity_poly.entity_id
_entity_poly.type
_entity_poly.pdbx_seq_one_letter_code
_entity_poly.pdbx_strand_id
1 'polypeptide(L)'
;DVYKRQLLDKENMTKYSISPMSSLYELYLRHPRISTDSRRIEPDSVFFALRGASFDGNRFAADALEKGAAYAVVDDPSLPNTRPDKADRLIVVDDALQTLQTLAREHRRELGLPILAITGSNGKTTTKELVSRVLAEKYEVYATRGNLNNHIGVPLTLLAMTRDVEFGIVEMGASACGEIALLCSIAEPNYGIVTNIGRAHLEGFGGPEGVRRGKGELYDWLARTGGRVFVPANDPVLM
;
A
#
# COMPACT_ATOMS: atom_id res chain seq x y z
N ASP A 1 15.60 25.35 9.17
CA ASP A 1 16.81 25.50 10.00
C ASP A 1 16.82 24.58 11.25
N VAL A 2 15.71 23.95 11.58
CA VAL A 2 15.61 22.95 12.66
C VAL A 2 16.14 21.59 12.20
N TYR A 3 16.04 21.26 10.91
CA TYR A 3 16.50 19.98 10.35
C TYR A 3 18.01 19.86 10.19
N LYS A 4 18.76 20.95 10.11
CA LYS A 4 20.23 20.93 10.02
C LYS A 4 20.93 20.66 11.37
N ARG A 5 20.27 20.87 12.50
CA ARG A 5 20.83 20.62 13.83
C ARG A 5 20.77 19.17 14.29
N GLN A 6 19.88 18.34 13.73
CA GLN A 6 19.78 16.91 14.09
C GLN A 6 20.78 15.99 13.38
N LEU A 7 21.55 16.51 12.41
CA LEU A 7 22.56 15.72 11.66
C LEU A 7 23.97 15.82 12.22
N LEU A 8 24.21 16.56 13.30
CA LEU A 8 25.57 16.81 13.83
C LEU A 8 25.93 16.11 15.14
N ASP A 9 25.02 15.32 15.73
CA ASP A 9 25.36 14.52 16.94
C ASP A 9 25.64 13.05 16.57
N LYS A 10 26.73 12.84 15.82
CA LYS A 10 27.23 11.48 15.48
C LYS A 10 27.87 10.72 16.65
N GLU A 11 28.02 11.30 17.82
CA GLU A 11 28.72 10.68 18.94
C GLU A 11 27.84 10.09 20.06
N ASN A 12 26.49 10.23 19.96
CA ASN A 12 25.55 9.67 20.96
C ASN A 12 24.66 8.53 20.42
N MET A 13 25.04 7.87 19.34
CA MET A 13 24.27 6.77 18.73
C MET A 13 24.50 5.38 19.36
N THR A 14 24.75 5.32 20.63
CA THR A 14 24.83 4.03 21.35
C THR A 14 23.83 4.02 22.48
N LYS A 15 22.53 3.76 22.18
CA LYS A 15 21.57 3.15 23.13
C LYS A 15 20.09 3.14 22.72
N TYR A 16 19.70 3.43 21.47
CA TYR A 16 18.36 3.13 21.02
C TYR A 16 18.43 2.05 19.95
N SER A 17 17.92 0.88 20.24
CA SER A 17 17.66 -0.13 19.19
C SER A 17 16.57 0.43 18.29
N ILE A 18 16.97 1.01 17.16
CA ILE A 18 16.04 1.40 16.08
C ILE A 18 15.32 0.12 15.67
N SER A 19 14.00 0.12 15.68
CA SER A 19 13.26 -1.05 15.22
C SER A 19 13.63 -1.33 13.75
N PRO A 20 13.69 -2.58 13.30
CA PRO A 20 14.00 -2.92 11.91
C PRO A 20 13.11 -2.17 10.91
N MET A 21 11.87 -1.86 11.29
CA MET A 21 10.93 -1.10 10.47
C MET A 21 11.32 0.38 10.35
N SER A 22 11.74 1.04 11.43
CA SER A 22 12.21 2.43 11.36
C SER A 22 13.40 2.58 10.42
N SER A 23 14.32 1.61 10.41
CA SER A 23 15.46 1.60 9.50
C SER A 23 15.06 1.39 8.03
N LEU A 24 14.03 0.56 7.77
CA LEU A 24 13.49 0.34 6.42
C LEU A 24 12.72 1.57 5.92
N TYR A 25 12.00 2.26 6.80
CA TYR A 25 11.31 3.50 6.43
C TYR A 25 12.30 4.62 6.09
N GLU A 26 13.38 4.78 6.85
CA GLU A 26 14.47 5.71 6.52
C GLU A 26 15.13 5.38 5.19
N LEU A 27 15.30 4.08 4.89
CA LEU A 27 15.83 3.62 3.61
C LEU A 27 14.87 3.98 2.47
N TYR A 28 13.57 3.71 2.65
CA TYR A 28 12.54 4.08 1.67
C TYR A 28 12.54 5.60 1.40
N LEU A 29 12.68 6.45 2.41
CA LEU A 29 12.75 7.90 2.21
C LEU A 29 13.94 8.35 1.36
N ARG A 30 15.05 7.59 1.37
CA ARG A 30 16.22 7.82 0.51
C ARG A 30 16.06 7.25 -0.89
N HIS A 31 15.29 6.16 -1.04
CA HIS A 31 15.02 5.43 -2.26
C HIS A 31 13.50 5.24 -2.44
N PRO A 32 12.74 6.32 -2.75
CA PRO A 32 11.27 6.32 -2.63
C PRO A 32 10.54 5.59 -3.76
N ARG A 33 11.28 4.88 -4.61
CA ARG A 33 10.70 4.07 -5.67
C ARG A 33 10.65 2.61 -5.25
N ILE A 34 9.45 2.02 -5.30
CA ILE A 34 9.24 0.62 -4.98
C ILE A 34 8.96 -0.15 -6.25
N SER A 35 9.62 -1.29 -6.44
CA SER A 35 9.37 -2.24 -7.50
C SER A 35 9.03 -3.61 -6.94
N THR A 36 8.03 -4.27 -7.53
CA THR A 36 7.66 -5.67 -7.25
C THR A 36 7.74 -6.55 -8.49
N ASP A 37 8.08 -5.97 -9.65
CA ASP A 37 8.25 -6.67 -10.94
C ASP A 37 9.71 -6.58 -11.39
N SER A 38 10.46 -7.68 -11.31
CA SER A 38 11.88 -7.77 -11.69
C SER A 38 12.16 -7.53 -13.18
N ARG A 39 11.10 -7.48 -14.01
CA ARG A 39 11.21 -7.15 -15.44
C ARG A 39 11.24 -5.64 -15.69
N ARG A 40 10.78 -4.84 -14.71
CA ARG A 40 10.62 -3.40 -14.79
C ARG A 40 11.23 -2.73 -13.55
N ILE A 41 12.53 -2.91 -13.38
CA ILE A 41 13.27 -2.27 -12.30
C ILE A 41 13.56 -0.82 -12.68
N GLU A 42 13.12 0.09 -11.83
CA GLU A 42 13.54 1.49 -11.93
C GLU A 42 14.89 1.67 -11.22
N PRO A 43 15.82 2.43 -11.79
CA PRO A 43 17.08 2.72 -11.14
C PRO A 43 16.85 3.38 -9.77
N ASP A 44 17.67 3.00 -8.79
CA ASP A 44 17.61 3.51 -7.43
C ASP A 44 16.31 3.17 -6.66
N SER A 45 15.61 2.11 -7.08
CA SER A 45 14.42 1.60 -6.40
C SER A 45 14.74 0.57 -5.32
N VAL A 46 13.79 0.32 -4.43
CA VAL A 46 13.80 -0.84 -3.52
C VAL A 46 12.91 -1.93 -4.12
N PHE A 47 13.51 -3.07 -4.45
CA PHE A 47 12.78 -4.23 -4.97
C PHE A 47 12.23 -5.07 -3.82
N PHE A 48 10.93 -5.37 -3.83
CA PHE A 48 10.30 -6.32 -2.92
C PHE A 48 10.11 -7.67 -3.60
N ALA A 49 10.81 -8.68 -3.13
CA ALA A 49 10.81 -10.05 -3.66
C ALA A 49 9.57 -10.83 -3.18
N LEU A 50 8.40 -10.48 -3.71
CA LEU A 50 7.14 -11.10 -3.29
C LEU A 50 7.04 -12.56 -3.77
N ARG A 51 6.37 -13.40 -2.97
CA ARG A 51 5.99 -14.77 -3.35
C ARG A 51 4.56 -14.82 -3.84
N GLY A 52 4.31 -15.59 -4.87
CA GLY A 52 2.98 -15.90 -5.37
C GLY A 52 2.77 -17.41 -5.41
N ALA A 53 1.55 -17.84 -5.74
CA ALA A 53 1.19 -19.27 -5.78
C ALA A 53 2.08 -20.11 -6.73
N SER A 54 2.60 -19.50 -7.80
CA SER A 54 3.39 -20.18 -8.85
C SER A 54 4.77 -19.55 -9.08
N PHE A 55 5.17 -18.55 -8.32
CA PHE A 55 6.48 -17.90 -8.48
C PHE A 55 7.06 -17.50 -7.13
N ASP A 56 8.40 -17.40 -7.09
CA ASP A 56 9.16 -16.92 -5.94
C ASP A 56 10.04 -15.74 -6.38
N GLY A 57 9.71 -14.54 -5.88
CA GLY A 57 10.41 -13.30 -6.17
C GLY A 57 11.85 -13.28 -5.69
N ASN A 58 12.18 -14.07 -4.66
CA ASN A 58 13.55 -14.16 -4.11
C ASN A 58 14.57 -14.58 -5.17
N ARG A 59 14.17 -15.41 -6.13
CA ARG A 59 15.02 -15.87 -7.26
C ARG A 59 15.49 -14.71 -8.15
N PHE A 60 14.78 -13.59 -8.13
CA PHE A 60 15.06 -12.43 -8.99
C PHE A 60 15.71 -11.27 -8.24
N ALA A 61 15.98 -11.42 -6.92
CA ALA A 61 16.55 -10.34 -6.11
C ALA A 61 17.91 -9.88 -6.64
N ALA A 62 18.79 -10.84 -6.98
CA ALA A 62 20.11 -10.52 -7.53
C ALA A 62 20.01 -9.81 -8.89
N ASP A 63 19.14 -10.30 -9.78
CA ASP A 63 18.90 -9.68 -11.10
C ASP A 63 18.34 -8.26 -10.96
N ALA A 64 17.45 -8.03 -9.98
CA ALA A 64 16.90 -6.71 -9.70
C ALA A 64 18.01 -5.72 -9.28
N LEU A 65 18.92 -6.16 -8.41
CA LEU A 65 20.09 -5.37 -8.01
C LEU A 65 21.04 -5.08 -9.18
N GLU A 66 21.23 -6.03 -10.10
CA GLU A 66 22.03 -5.85 -11.33
C GLU A 66 21.37 -4.87 -12.32
N LYS A 67 20.04 -4.85 -12.37
CA LYS A 67 19.26 -3.91 -13.19
C LYS A 67 19.16 -2.50 -12.59
N GLY A 68 19.73 -2.27 -11.41
CA GLY A 68 19.84 -0.93 -10.83
C GLY A 68 18.96 -0.67 -9.62
N ALA A 69 18.26 -1.68 -9.06
CA ALA A 69 17.64 -1.51 -7.74
C ALA A 69 18.73 -1.18 -6.70
N ALA A 70 18.46 -0.24 -5.82
CA ALA A 70 19.39 0.11 -4.75
C ALA A 70 19.47 -1.02 -3.72
N TYR A 71 18.33 -1.55 -3.32
CA TYR A 71 18.19 -2.64 -2.36
C TYR A 71 17.12 -3.64 -2.79
N ALA A 72 17.19 -4.86 -2.25
CA ALA A 72 16.15 -5.86 -2.38
C ALA A 72 15.71 -6.38 -1.01
N VAL A 73 14.41 -6.29 -0.72
CA VAL A 73 13.77 -6.89 0.45
C VAL A 73 13.37 -8.32 0.09
N VAL A 74 13.89 -9.27 0.84
CA VAL A 74 13.78 -10.73 0.58
C VAL A 74 13.31 -11.45 1.84
N ASP A 75 12.58 -12.55 1.68
CA ASP A 75 12.15 -13.43 2.77
C ASP A 75 12.76 -14.85 2.69
N ASP A 76 13.90 -14.96 1.99
CA ASP A 76 14.77 -16.13 2.00
C ASP A 76 16.06 -15.80 2.77
N PRO A 77 16.21 -16.31 4.00
CA PRO A 77 17.38 -16.00 4.83
C PRO A 77 18.69 -16.60 4.32
N SER A 78 18.62 -17.50 3.33
CA SER A 78 19.84 -18.11 2.76
C SER A 78 20.50 -17.23 1.68
N LEU A 79 19.80 -16.26 1.12
CA LEU A 79 20.29 -15.44 0.02
C LEU A 79 21.59 -14.68 0.31
N PRO A 80 21.80 -14.05 1.48
CA PRO A 80 23.06 -13.38 1.76
C PRO A 80 24.26 -14.32 1.74
N ASN A 81 24.08 -15.59 2.11
CA ASN A 81 25.13 -16.61 2.09
C ASN A 81 25.39 -17.15 0.68
N THR A 82 24.35 -17.28 -0.15
CA THR A 82 24.46 -17.77 -1.53
C THR A 82 24.90 -16.69 -2.53
N ARG A 83 24.71 -15.42 -2.16
CA ARG A 83 25.09 -14.24 -2.96
C ARG A 83 25.87 -13.22 -2.10
N PRO A 84 27.04 -13.58 -1.59
CA PRO A 84 27.84 -12.73 -0.72
C PRO A 84 28.29 -11.42 -1.38
N ASP A 85 28.37 -11.41 -2.70
CA ASP A 85 28.68 -10.23 -3.53
C ASP A 85 27.58 -9.14 -3.50
N LYS A 86 26.40 -9.47 -2.98
CA LYS A 86 25.25 -8.57 -2.89
C LYS A 86 24.64 -8.48 -1.49
N ALA A 87 25.24 -9.15 -0.52
CA ALA A 87 24.69 -9.31 0.83
C ALA A 87 24.42 -7.98 1.54
N ASP A 88 25.23 -6.96 1.31
CA ASP A 88 25.09 -5.61 1.83
C ASP A 88 23.86 -4.84 1.30
N ARG A 89 23.27 -5.32 0.18
CA ARG A 89 22.10 -4.74 -0.46
C ARG A 89 20.85 -5.62 -0.33
N LEU A 90 20.94 -6.76 0.35
CA LEU A 90 19.84 -7.66 0.66
C LEU A 90 19.31 -7.37 2.07
N ILE A 91 18.03 -7.04 2.18
CA ILE A 91 17.32 -6.82 3.45
C ILE A 91 16.47 -8.04 3.70
N VAL A 92 16.89 -8.88 4.64
CA VAL A 92 16.17 -10.11 5.00
C VAL A 92 15.08 -9.78 6.00
N VAL A 93 13.86 -10.21 5.69
CA VAL A 93 12.66 -10.06 6.52
C VAL A 93 11.94 -11.40 6.66
N ASP A 94 11.00 -11.51 7.60
CA ASP A 94 10.21 -12.73 7.79
C ASP A 94 9.19 -12.94 6.66
N ASP A 95 8.59 -11.87 6.16
CA ASP A 95 7.59 -11.86 5.09
C ASP A 95 7.68 -10.55 4.30
N ALA A 96 8.05 -10.64 3.04
CA ALA A 96 8.24 -9.49 2.16
C ALA A 96 6.92 -8.76 1.87
N LEU A 97 5.79 -9.47 1.76
CA LEU A 97 4.49 -8.86 1.53
C LEU A 97 3.99 -8.12 2.77
N GLN A 98 4.05 -8.74 3.93
CA GLN A 98 3.66 -8.10 5.19
C GLN A 98 4.54 -6.88 5.48
N THR A 99 5.83 -6.96 5.15
CA THR A 99 6.77 -5.84 5.28
C THR A 99 6.39 -4.69 4.36
N LEU A 100 6.03 -4.95 3.10
CA LEU A 100 5.54 -3.93 2.15
C LEU A 100 4.27 -3.24 2.68
N GLN A 101 3.32 -4.02 3.20
CA GLN A 101 2.06 -3.50 3.74
C GLN A 101 2.29 -2.65 5.00
N THR A 102 3.20 -3.08 5.87
CA THR A 102 3.55 -2.34 7.09
C THR A 102 4.28 -1.05 6.76
N LEU A 103 5.23 -1.07 5.82
CA LEU A 103 5.92 0.12 5.33
C LEU A 103 4.94 1.14 4.74
N ALA A 104 3.97 0.67 3.94
CA ALA A 104 2.95 1.54 3.34
C ALA A 104 2.03 2.17 4.39
N ARG A 105 1.64 1.41 5.43
CA ARG A 105 0.85 1.93 6.54
C ARG A 105 1.63 2.95 7.37
N GLU A 106 2.91 2.73 7.63
CA GLU A 106 3.78 3.69 8.31
C GLU A 106 3.88 4.98 7.50
N HIS A 107 4.15 4.89 6.20
CA HIS A 107 4.20 6.03 5.29
C HIS A 107 2.87 6.81 5.26
N ARG A 108 1.74 6.09 5.19
CA ARG A 108 0.40 6.70 5.27
C ARG A 108 0.21 7.51 6.56
N ARG A 109 0.69 7.00 7.69
CA ARG A 109 0.60 7.69 9.00
C ARG A 109 1.48 8.92 9.07
N GLU A 110 2.71 8.82 8.55
CA GLU A 110 3.66 9.94 8.48
C GLU A 110 3.17 11.08 7.57
N LEU A 111 2.49 10.75 6.47
CA LEU A 111 1.88 11.76 5.59
C LEU A 111 0.69 12.46 6.27
N GLY A 112 -0.11 11.74 7.07
CA GLY A 112 -1.24 12.31 7.81
C GLY A 112 -2.39 12.85 6.96
N LEU A 113 -2.31 12.70 5.63
CA LEU A 113 -3.29 13.27 4.69
C LEU A 113 -4.63 12.51 4.74
N PRO A 114 -5.76 13.16 4.42
CA PRO A 114 -7.06 12.48 4.32
C PRO A 114 -7.10 11.49 3.16
N ILE A 115 -7.66 10.31 3.40
CA ILE A 115 -7.83 9.25 2.39
C ILE A 115 -9.30 8.92 2.21
N LEU A 116 -9.75 8.94 0.96
CA LEU A 116 -11.03 8.39 0.51
C LEU A 116 -10.81 6.99 -0.09
N ALA A 117 -11.41 5.98 0.52
CA ALA A 117 -11.47 4.64 -0.04
C ALA A 117 -12.73 4.47 -0.92
N ILE A 118 -12.57 3.84 -2.08
CA ILE A 118 -13.66 3.55 -3.00
C ILE A 118 -13.69 2.05 -3.30
N THR A 119 -14.78 1.38 -2.92
CA THR A 119 -15.03 -0.01 -3.28
C THR A 119 -16.42 -0.17 -3.95
N GLY A 120 -16.78 -1.39 -4.29
CA GLY A 120 -18.05 -1.75 -4.91
C GLY A 120 -17.88 -2.80 -6.00
N SER A 121 -18.98 -3.33 -6.50
CA SER A 121 -18.96 -4.33 -7.56
C SER A 121 -18.55 -3.73 -8.90
N ASN A 122 -19.16 -2.62 -9.28
CA ASN A 122 -18.93 -1.90 -10.54
C ASN A 122 -18.73 -0.40 -10.29
N GLY A 123 -18.13 0.31 -11.25
CA GLY A 123 -18.02 1.77 -11.25
C GLY A 123 -16.93 2.36 -10.32
N LYS A 124 -16.14 1.55 -9.64
CA LYS A 124 -15.05 2.03 -8.77
C LYS A 124 -14.10 2.98 -9.48
N THR A 125 -13.53 2.55 -10.59
CA THR A 125 -12.55 3.34 -11.37
C THR A 125 -13.19 4.61 -11.93
N THR A 126 -14.41 4.53 -12.45
CA THR A 126 -15.13 5.71 -12.95
C THR A 126 -15.37 6.71 -11.82
N THR A 127 -15.86 6.26 -10.66
CA THR A 127 -16.07 7.11 -9.49
C THR A 127 -14.77 7.73 -9.00
N LYS A 128 -13.70 6.94 -8.93
CA LYS A 128 -12.36 7.40 -8.59
C LYS A 128 -11.90 8.54 -9.50
N GLU A 129 -11.99 8.35 -10.82
CA GLU A 129 -11.58 9.37 -11.80
C GLU A 129 -12.42 10.66 -11.71
N LEU A 130 -13.74 10.54 -11.54
CA LEU A 130 -14.61 11.70 -11.39
C LEU A 130 -14.32 12.48 -10.11
N VAL A 131 -14.23 11.78 -8.97
CA VAL A 131 -13.93 12.40 -7.68
C VAL A 131 -12.55 13.03 -7.69
N SER A 132 -11.55 12.35 -8.28
CA SER A 132 -10.19 12.87 -8.41
C SER A 132 -10.16 14.19 -9.17
N ARG A 133 -10.85 14.28 -10.29
CA ARG A 133 -10.91 15.53 -11.09
C ARG A 133 -11.58 16.67 -10.34
N VAL A 134 -12.67 16.39 -9.63
CA VAL A 134 -13.38 17.41 -8.85
C VAL A 134 -12.53 17.92 -7.68
N LEU A 135 -11.87 17.01 -6.96
CA LEU A 135 -11.00 17.40 -5.84
C LEU A 135 -9.73 18.12 -6.31
N ALA A 136 -9.22 17.80 -7.49
CA ALA A 136 -8.02 18.42 -8.06
C ALA A 136 -8.23 19.91 -8.43
N GLU A 137 -9.46 20.41 -8.48
CA GLU A 137 -9.74 21.85 -8.62
C GLU A 137 -9.28 22.65 -7.39
N LYS A 138 -9.03 21.98 -6.27
CA LYS A 138 -8.67 22.65 -5.00
C LYS A 138 -7.47 22.04 -4.28
N TYR A 139 -7.24 20.76 -4.45
CA TYR A 139 -6.23 19.98 -3.69
C TYR A 139 -5.22 19.35 -4.63
N GLU A 140 -3.99 19.15 -4.16
CA GLU A 140 -3.05 18.24 -4.82
C GLU A 140 -3.50 16.79 -4.51
N VAL A 141 -4.03 16.11 -5.53
CA VAL A 141 -4.69 14.79 -5.38
C VAL A 141 -3.82 13.68 -5.94
N TYR A 142 -3.64 12.61 -5.18
CA TYR A 142 -3.11 11.35 -5.68
C TYR A 142 -4.17 10.24 -5.63
N ALA A 143 -4.40 9.56 -6.75
CA ALA A 143 -5.38 8.48 -6.85
C ALA A 143 -4.71 7.19 -7.33
N THR A 144 -5.27 6.03 -6.93
CA THR A 144 -4.85 4.71 -7.41
C THR A 144 -4.71 4.70 -8.94
N ARG A 145 -3.55 4.28 -9.43
CA ARG A 145 -3.25 4.15 -10.86
C ARG A 145 -3.54 2.74 -11.35
N GLY A 146 -4.13 2.65 -12.54
CA GLY A 146 -4.46 1.36 -13.16
C GLY A 146 -5.34 0.48 -12.26
N ASN A 147 -4.93 -0.76 -12.06
CA ASN A 147 -5.62 -1.77 -11.25
C ASN A 147 -4.91 -2.07 -9.92
N LEU A 148 -4.15 -1.11 -9.37
CA LEU A 148 -3.43 -1.26 -8.09
C LEU A 148 -4.38 -1.20 -6.88
N ASN A 149 -5.39 -2.08 -6.85
CA ASN A 149 -6.50 -2.04 -5.90
C ASN A 149 -6.60 -3.26 -4.97
N ASN A 150 -5.57 -4.10 -4.93
CA ASN A 150 -5.48 -5.31 -4.11
C ASN A 150 -4.42 -5.15 -2.99
N HIS A 151 -4.14 -6.25 -2.26
CA HIS A 151 -3.22 -6.33 -1.13
C HIS A 151 -1.74 -6.02 -1.45
N ILE A 152 -1.37 -5.90 -2.74
CA ILE A 152 -0.07 -5.41 -3.22
C ILE A 152 -0.24 -3.98 -3.78
N GLY A 153 -1.28 -3.75 -4.57
CA GLY A 153 -1.50 -2.48 -5.25
C GLY A 153 -1.83 -1.32 -4.33
N VAL A 154 -2.60 -1.55 -3.26
CA VAL A 154 -2.90 -0.51 -2.27
C VAL A 154 -1.64 -0.04 -1.54
N PRO A 155 -0.75 -0.92 -1.03
CA PRO A 155 0.57 -0.50 -0.54
C PRO A 155 1.36 0.34 -1.54
N LEU A 156 1.45 -0.08 -2.79
CA LEU A 156 2.17 0.66 -3.84
C LEU A 156 1.54 2.03 -4.11
N THR A 157 0.20 2.12 -4.07
CA THR A 157 -0.52 3.40 -4.20
C THR A 157 -0.14 4.36 -3.07
N LEU A 158 -0.10 3.89 -1.83
CA LEU A 158 0.26 4.70 -0.67
C LEU A 158 1.72 5.16 -0.71
N LEU A 159 2.64 4.24 -1.03
CA LEU A 159 4.08 4.53 -1.13
C LEU A 159 4.44 5.45 -2.32
N ALA A 160 3.54 5.64 -3.26
CA ALA A 160 3.72 6.60 -4.34
C ALA A 160 3.20 8.02 -4.01
N MET A 161 2.54 8.21 -2.87
CA MET A 161 2.12 9.52 -2.39
C MET A 161 3.32 10.27 -1.79
N THR A 162 3.43 11.55 -2.08
CA THR A 162 4.49 12.42 -1.56
C THR A 162 3.92 13.41 -0.55
N ARG A 163 4.77 14.17 0.11
CA ARG A 163 4.37 15.22 1.07
C ARG A 163 3.60 16.38 0.43
N ASP A 164 3.66 16.51 -0.88
CA ASP A 164 2.92 17.55 -1.61
C ASP A 164 1.46 17.14 -1.83
N VAL A 165 1.12 15.85 -1.67
CA VAL A 165 -0.24 15.36 -1.80
C VAL A 165 -1.07 15.81 -0.61
N GLU A 166 -2.20 16.47 -0.88
CA GLU A 166 -3.14 16.96 0.13
C GLU A 166 -4.34 16.03 0.33
N PHE A 167 -4.65 15.18 -0.68
CA PHE A 167 -5.79 14.27 -0.64
C PHE A 167 -5.49 12.96 -1.40
N GLY A 168 -5.64 11.83 -0.73
CA GLY A 168 -5.45 10.50 -1.32
C GLY A 168 -6.77 9.84 -1.71
N ILE A 169 -6.83 9.17 -2.88
CA ILE A 169 -7.97 8.35 -3.28
C ILE A 169 -7.49 6.93 -3.55
N VAL A 170 -7.97 5.99 -2.75
CA VAL A 170 -7.56 4.58 -2.81
C VAL A 170 -8.71 3.71 -3.30
N GLU A 171 -8.58 3.16 -4.51
CA GLU A 171 -9.50 2.14 -5.01
C GLU A 171 -9.23 0.81 -4.32
N MET A 172 -10.27 0.13 -3.84
CA MET A 172 -10.19 -1.14 -3.13
C MET A 172 -11.01 -2.22 -3.83
N GLY A 173 -10.33 -3.18 -4.44
CA GLY A 173 -10.91 -4.36 -5.06
C GLY A 173 -10.95 -5.53 -4.07
N ALA A 174 -11.99 -6.38 -4.18
CA ALA A 174 -12.07 -7.62 -3.41
C ALA A 174 -12.86 -8.68 -4.16
N SER A 175 -12.47 -9.92 -3.98
CA SER A 175 -13.10 -11.14 -4.48
C SER A 175 -13.64 -12.04 -3.36
N ALA A 176 -13.27 -11.78 -2.10
CA ALA A 176 -13.71 -12.53 -0.92
C ALA A 176 -13.92 -11.59 0.28
N CYS A 177 -14.64 -12.08 1.30
CA CYS A 177 -14.76 -11.42 2.60
C CYS A 177 -13.39 -11.35 3.29
N GLY A 178 -13.15 -10.27 4.06
CA GLY A 178 -11.89 -10.00 4.76
C GLY A 178 -10.90 -9.19 3.94
N GLU A 179 -11.01 -9.17 2.60
CA GLU A 179 -10.05 -8.45 1.76
C GLU A 179 -10.19 -6.93 1.90
N ILE A 180 -11.41 -6.37 1.93
CA ILE A 180 -11.59 -4.93 2.16
C ILE A 180 -11.15 -4.53 3.57
N ALA A 181 -11.42 -5.37 4.58
CA ALA A 181 -10.94 -5.12 5.94
C ALA A 181 -9.41 -5.05 6.01
N LEU A 182 -8.71 -5.96 5.31
CA LEU A 182 -7.26 -5.93 5.16
C LEU A 182 -6.79 -4.62 4.50
N LEU A 183 -7.39 -4.24 3.36
CA LEU A 183 -7.00 -3.01 2.65
C LEU A 183 -7.26 -1.77 3.50
N CYS A 184 -8.36 -1.73 4.26
CA CYS A 184 -8.63 -0.67 5.21
C CYS A 184 -7.57 -0.61 6.33
N SER A 185 -7.11 -1.76 6.83
CA SER A 185 -6.07 -1.80 7.86
C SER A 185 -4.71 -1.28 7.38
N ILE A 186 -4.47 -1.26 6.08
CA ILE A 186 -3.25 -0.73 5.44
C ILE A 186 -3.42 0.77 5.13
N ALA A 187 -4.53 1.14 4.47
CA ALA A 187 -4.75 2.50 4.00
C ALA A 187 -5.30 3.43 5.09
N GLU A 188 -5.90 2.91 6.13
CA GLU A 188 -6.53 3.66 7.23
C GLU A 188 -7.39 4.84 6.72
N PRO A 189 -8.44 4.57 5.90
CA PRO A 189 -9.20 5.62 5.25
C PRO A 189 -10.03 6.43 6.25
N ASN A 190 -10.18 7.74 5.95
CA ASN A 190 -11.02 8.68 6.71
C ASN A 190 -12.42 8.80 6.11
N TYR A 191 -12.54 8.52 4.81
CA TYR A 191 -13.77 8.60 4.03
C TYR A 191 -13.96 7.34 3.20
N GLY A 192 -15.22 6.99 2.91
CA GLY A 192 -15.51 5.82 2.08
C GLY A 192 -16.75 5.95 1.21
N ILE A 193 -16.66 5.33 0.04
CA ILE A 193 -17.76 5.13 -0.89
C ILE A 193 -17.84 3.65 -1.26
N VAL A 194 -19.03 3.06 -1.12
CA VAL A 194 -19.40 1.82 -1.81
C VAL A 194 -20.26 2.20 -2.99
N THR A 195 -19.75 2.01 -4.21
CA THR A 195 -20.46 2.46 -5.43
C THR A 195 -21.76 1.72 -5.66
N ASN A 196 -21.75 0.42 -5.47
CA ASN A 196 -22.92 -0.47 -5.50
C ASN A 196 -22.57 -1.87 -5.00
N ILE A 197 -23.61 -2.66 -4.69
CA ILE A 197 -23.53 -4.07 -4.39
C ILE A 197 -24.20 -4.85 -5.52
N GLY A 198 -23.39 -5.45 -6.39
CA GLY A 198 -23.86 -6.22 -7.54
C GLY A 198 -23.51 -7.72 -7.43
N ARG A 199 -23.64 -8.44 -8.54
CA ARG A 199 -23.39 -9.89 -8.61
C ARG A 199 -21.97 -10.23 -9.08
N ALA A 200 -20.95 -9.46 -8.70
CA ALA A 200 -19.56 -9.74 -9.06
C ALA A 200 -18.91 -10.68 -8.03
N HIS A 201 -18.08 -11.61 -8.50
CA HIS A 201 -17.28 -12.54 -7.67
C HIS A 201 -18.11 -13.38 -6.68
N LEU A 202 -19.32 -13.81 -7.08
CA LEU A 202 -20.27 -14.55 -6.20
C LEU A 202 -19.64 -15.80 -5.57
N GLU A 203 -18.82 -16.54 -6.30
CA GLU A 203 -18.16 -17.75 -5.79
C GLU A 203 -17.21 -17.42 -4.64
N GLY A 204 -16.33 -16.44 -4.80
CA GLY A 204 -15.35 -16.06 -3.78
C GLY A 204 -15.99 -15.45 -2.53
N PHE A 205 -17.10 -14.74 -2.68
CA PHE A 205 -17.86 -14.18 -1.56
C PHE A 205 -18.86 -15.16 -0.92
N GLY A 206 -19.14 -16.31 -1.53
CA GLY A 206 -20.16 -17.25 -1.04
C GLY A 206 -21.59 -16.76 -1.26
N GLY A 207 -21.86 -16.02 -2.37
CA GLY A 207 -23.17 -15.56 -2.76
C GLY A 207 -23.42 -14.05 -2.54
N PRO A 208 -24.63 -13.55 -2.87
CA PRO A 208 -24.96 -12.11 -2.82
C PRO A 208 -24.78 -11.48 -1.44
N GLU A 209 -25.15 -12.19 -0.38
CA GLU A 209 -25.02 -11.71 0.99
C GLU A 209 -23.53 -11.59 1.40
N GLY A 210 -22.69 -12.51 0.89
CA GLY A 210 -21.24 -12.40 1.07
C GLY A 210 -20.66 -11.16 0.37
N VAL A 211 -21.15 -10.80 -0.82
CA VAL A 211 -20.73 -9.55 -1.50
C VAL A 211 -21.10 -8.33 -0.66
N ARG A 212 -22.34 -8.30 -0.13
CA ARG A 212 -22.81 -7.22 0.75
C ARG A 212 -21.92 -7.09 1.98
N ARG A 213 -21.68 -8.20 2.68
CA ARG A 213 -20.82 -8.25 3.87
C ARG A 213 -19.39 -7.81 3.55
N GLY A 214 -18.76 -8.37 2.51
CA GLY A 214 -17.38 -8.04 2.16
C GLY A 214 -17.18 -6.59 1.69
N LYS A 215 -18.14 -6.01 0.96
CA LYS A 215 -18.05 -4.58 0.61
C LYS A 215 -18.41 -3.68 1.80
N GLY A 216 -19.29 -4.15 2.70
CA GLY A 216 -19.65 -3.47 3.95
C GLY A 216 -18.50 -3.30 4.93
N GLU A 217 -17.44 -4.12 4.84
CA GLU A 217 -16.24 -4.03 5.68
C GLU A 217 -15.61 -2.61 5.66
N LEU A 218 -15.76 -1.86 4.56
CA LEU A 218 -15.34 -0.45 4.52
C LEU A 218 -16.17 0.42 5.47
N TYR A 219 -17.47 0.21 5.53
CA TYR A 219 -18.34 0.95 6.44
C TYR A 219 -18.10 0.55 7.90
N ASP A 220 -17.86 -0.73 8.16
CA ASP A 220 -17.48 -1.23 9.49
C ASP A 220 -16.17 -0.59 9.98
N TRP A 221 -15.19 -0.44 9.08
CA TRP A 221 -13.95 0.28 9.39
C TRP A 221 -14.22 1.72 9.79
N LEU A 222 -14.95 2.46 8.95
CA LEU A 222 -15.22 3.88 9.17
C LEU A 222 -16.06 4.12 10.42
N ALA A 223 -17.04 3.26 10.70
CA ALA A 223 -17.83 3.33 11.92
C ALA A 223 -16.95 3.18 13.19
N ARG A 224 -15.99 2.26 13.17
CA ARG A 224 -15.06 2.04 14.30
C ARG A 224 -14.04 3.14 14.50
N THR A 225 -13.63 3.79 13.40
CA THR A 225 -12.55 4.81 13.44
C THR A 225 -13.07 6.25 13.44
N GLY A 226 -14.39 6.46 13.45
CA GLY A 226 -14.99 7.79 13.41
C GLY A 226 -14.88 8.45 12.02
N GLY A 227 -14.67 7.67 10.96
CA GLY A 227 -14.65 8.14 9.58
C GLY A 227 -16.04 8.50 9.06
N ARG A 228 -16.09 8.97 7.81
CA ARG A 228 -17.35 9.39 7.16
C ARG A 228 -17.64 8.54 5.94
N VAL A 229 -18.92 8.24 5.75
CA VAL A 229 -19.43 7.45 4.63
C VAL A 229 -20.24 8.35 3.69
N PHE A 230 -20.00 8.19 2.38
CA PHE A 230 -20.86 8.78 1.34
C PHE A 230 -21.70 7.66 0.72
N VAL A 231 -23.02 7.78 0.82
CA VAL A 231 -23.97 6.76 0.39
C VAL A 231 -24.92 7.36 -0.66
N PRO A 232 -25.18 6.69 -1.78
CA PRO A 232 -26.25 7.07 -2.68
C PRO A 232 -27.61 6.99 -1.95
N ALA A 233 -28.25 8.12 -1.72
CA ALA A 233 -29.47 8.19 -0.91
C ALA A 233 -30.68 7.42 -1.49
N ASN A 234 -30.60 7.04 -2.75
CA ASN A 234 -31.63 6.26 -3.47
C ASN A 234 -31.30 4.77 -3.61
N ASP A 235 -30.22 4.29 -3.01
CA ASP A 235 -29.84 2.86 -3.02
C ASP A 235 -30.29 2.19 -1.70
N PRO A 236 -31.39 1.38 -1.73
CA PRO A 236 -31.93 0.77 -0.52
C PRO A 236 -31.04 -0.35 0.06
N VAL A 237 -30.02 -0.79 -0.67
CA VAL A 237 -29.08 -1.83 -0.22
C VAL A 237 -27.93 -1.21 0.58
N LEU A 238 -27.60 0.05 0.29
CA LEU A 238 -26.50 0.79 0.91
C LEU A 238 -26.96 1.67 2.07
N MET A 239 -28.27 1.99 2.13
CA MET A 239 -28.90 2.72 3.24
C MET A 239 -29.20 1.80 4.41
#